data_2a494ac4c2e4aea0a785001a3a433edb
#
_entry.id   2a494ac4c2e4aea0a785001a3a433edb
#
_cell.length_a   1.000
_cell.length_b   1.000
_cell.length_c   1.000
_cell.angle_alpha   90.00
_cell.angle_beta   90.00
_cell.angle_gamma   90.00
#
_symmetry.space_group_name_H-M   'P 1'
#
loop_
_entity.id
_entity.type
_entity.pdbx_description
1 polymer ?
#
loop_
_entity_poly.entity_id
_entity_poly.type
_entity_poly.pdbx_seq_one_letter_code
_entity_poly.pdbx_strand_id
1 'polypeptide(L)'
;MTQAYICDAIRTPFGRYGGALSSVRTDDLGAIPLKALMARNPKVDWQTVTDVIFGCANQAGEDNRNVAHMASLLAGLPMEVPGATLNRLCGSGLDAVGTAARAIKAGEATLLIAGGVESMSRAPFVMPKMDTAFSRSNAVYDTTIGWRFINKLMKEKYGVDSMPETAENVATEFKIEREAQDRMALASQMKAVAAQKAGHLAREIIAVTIAQKKGDALIVDTDEHPRETSLQALAKLKPIVRPDGTVTAGNASGVNDGACALLLADEATAAKNGLTPKARVVGMAAVGVAPRLMGMGPAPATQKVLALTGLTLAQLDVIELNEAFAAQGLAVLRQLGLPDADERVNAWGGAIALGHPLGASGARLATTAINRLHATGGRYALCTMCIGVGQGIALILERV
;
A
#
# COMPACT_ATOMS: atom_id res chain seq x y z
N MET A 1 -8.58 -21.07 -19.24
CA MET A 1 -8.96 -20.32 -18.03
C MET A 1 -8.96 -18.84 -18.38
N THR A 2 -9.97 -18.11 -17.96
CA THR A 2 -10.07 -16.65 -18.10
C THR A 2 -8.89 -15.99 -17.43
N GLN A 3 -8.30 -14.99 -18.08
CA GLN A 3 -7.20 -14.20 -17.50
C GLN A 3 -7.74 -12.86 -16.97
N ALA A 4 -7.09 -12.34 -15.95
CA ALA A 4 -7.41 -11.04 -15.37
C ALA A 4 -6.32 -10.04 -15.75
N TYR A 5 -6.71 -8.98 -16.45
CA TYR A 5 -5.82 -7.92 -16.90
C TYR A 5 -6.07 -6.62 -16.15
N ILE A 6 -5.01 -5.95 -15.78
CA ILE A 6 -5.06 -4.56 -15.33
C ILE A 6 -4.91 -3.68 -16.58
N CYS A 7 -5.95 -2.89 -16.86
CA CYS A 7 -6.04 -2.07 -18.05
C CYS A 7 -5.67 -0.60 -17.79
N ASP A 8 -5.95 -0.10 -16.58
CA ASP A 8 -5.52 1.23 -16.15
C ASP A 8 -5.23 1.23 -14.65
N ALA A 9 -4.38 2.16 -14.21
CA ALA A 9 -4.00 2.34 -12.82
C ALA A 9 -3.61 3.79 -12.57
N ILE A 10 -4.10 4.37 -11.47
CA ILE A 10 -3.86 5.76 -11.10
C ILE A 10 -3.94 5.93 -9.58
N ARG A 11 -3.20 6.87 -9.01
CA ARG A 11 -3.23 7.19 -7.58
C ARG A 11 -3.21 8.70 -7.34
N THR A 12 -3.58 9.10 -6.15
CA THR A 12 -3.27 10.43 -5.65
C THR A 12 -1.76 10.53 -5.34
N PRO A 13 -1.19 11.73 -5.22
CA PRO A 13 0.05 11.87 -4.49
C PRO A 13 -0.13 11.32 -3.06
N PHE A 14 0.97 10.91 -2.43
CA PHE A 14 0.95 10.55 -1.02
C PHE A 14 1.34 11.76 -0.17
N GLY A 15 0.39 12.19 0.69
CA GLY A 15 0.60 13.24 1.67
C GLY A 15 1.30 12.72 2.91
N ARG A 16 2.08 13.56 3.57
CA ARG A 16 2.61 13.27 4.91
C ARG A 16 1.53 13.51 5.97
N TYR A 17 1.71 12.95 7.15
CA TYR A 17 0.85 13.19 8.30
C TYR A 17 0.72 14.69 8.61
N GLY A 18 -0.52 15.17 8.69
CA GLY A 18 -0.81 16.58 8.90
C GLY A 18 -0.38 17.49 7.74
N GLY A 19 -0.05 16.92 6.56
CA GLY A 19 0.39 17.65 5.37
C GLY A 19 -0.73 18.12 4.45
N ALA A 20 -0.42 18.28 3.18
CA ALA A 20 -1.31 18.90 2.19
C ALA A 20 -2.65 18.17 2.04
N LEU A 21 -2.69 16.85 2.16
CA LEU A 21 -3.91 16.04 2.02
C LEU A 21 -4.73 15.92 3.32
N SER A 22 -4.23 16.41 4.45
CA SER A 22 -4.86 16.23 5.77
C SER A 22 -6.26 16.85 5.90
N SER A 23 -6.59 17.82 5.05
CA SER A 23 -7.93 18.44 5.01
C SER A 23 -8.93 17.68 4.14
N VAL A 24 -8.49 16.71 3.33
CA VAL A 24 -9.35 15.92 2.44
C VAL A 24 -9.93 14.76 3.22
N ARG A 25 -11.26 14.62 3.23
CA ARG A 25 -11.93 13.48 3.86
C ARG A 25 -11.52 12.17 3.21
N THR A 26 -11.50 11.09 3.99
CA THR A 26 -11.03 9.78 3.49
C THR A 26 -11.91 9.24 2.36
N ASP A 27 -13.22 9.39 2.47
CA ASP A 27 -14.20 8.98 1.45
C ASP A 27 -14.07 9.82 0.16
N ASP A 28 -13.86 11.14 0.26
CA ASP A 28 -13.57 12.02 -0.87
C ASP A 28 -12.23 11.67 -1.52
N LEU A 29 -11.19 11.40 -0.71
CA LEU A 29 -9.86 11.01 -1.21
C LEU A 29 -9.92 9.73 -2.04
N GLY A 30 -10.71 8.73 -1.58
CA GLY A 30 -10.97 7.50 -2.31
C GLY A 30 -11.70 7.70 -3.64
N ALA A 31 -12.56 8.71 -3.72
CA ALA A 31 -13.31 9.03 -4.94
C ALA A 31 -12.43 9.64 -6.06
N ILE A 32 -11.31 10.29 -5.72
CA ILE A 32 -10.46 10.98 -6.69
C ILE A 32 -9.91 10.03 -7.76
N PRO A 33 -9.21 8.91 -7.43
CA PRO A 33 -8.70 8.00 -8.44
C PRO A 33 -9.82 7.29 -9.23
N LEU A 34 -11.01 7.10 -8.64
CA LEU A 34 -12.17 6.55 -9.35
C LEU A 34 -12.67 7.52 -10.44
N LYS A 35 -12.82 8.81 -10.10
CA LYS A 35 -13.14 9.86 -11.08
C LYS A 35 -12.12 9.93 -12.21
N ALA A 36 -10.83 9.80 -11.85
CA ALA A 36 -9.76 9.81 -12.84
C ALA A 36 -9.82 8.60 -13.78
N LEU A 37 -10.11 7.39 -13.28
CA LEU A 37 -10.30 6.20 -14.12
C LEU A 37 -11.45 6.41 -15.11
N MET A 38 -12.58 6.95 -14.65
CA MET A 38 -13.72 7.23 -15.52
C MET A 38 -13.38 8.25 -16.62
N ALA A 39 -12.73 9.34 -16.26
CA ALA A 39 -12.34 10.38 -17.21
C ALA A 39 -11.32 9.87 -18.25
N ARG A 40 -10.40 8.98 -17.85
CA ARG A 40 -9.37 8.40 -18.72
C ARG A 40 -9.91 7.32 -19.65
N ASN A 41 -11.04 6.69 -19.30
CA ASN A 41 -11.62 5.57 -20.03
C ASN A 41 -13.09 5.86 -20.44
N PRO A 42 -13.34 6.88 -21.27
CA PRO A 42 -14.69 7.36 -21.59
C PRO A 42 -15.54 6.38 -22.41
N LYS A 43 -14.93 5.33 -22.96
CA LYS A 43 -15.65 4.28 -23.72
C LYS A 43 -16.18 3.15 -22.84
N VAL A 44 -15.78 3.11 -21.57
CA VAL A 44 -16.21 2.08 -20.62
C VAL A 44 -17.68 2.29 -20.27
N ASP A 45 -18.45 1.23 -20.38
CA ASP A 45 -19.81 1.17 -19.82
C ASP A 45 -19.70 0.90 -18.31
N TRP A 46 -19.70 1.96 -17.52
CA TRP A 46 -19.53 1.90 -16.06
C TRP A 46 -20.67 1.18 -15.34
N GLN A 47 -21.84 0.98 -15.97
CA GLN A 47 -22.92 0.18 -15.41
C GLN A 47 -22.55 -1.32 -15.36
N THR A 48 -21.58 -1.76 -16.17
CA THR A 48 -21.14 -3.15 -16.24
C THR A 48 -20.05 -3.49 -15.23
N VAL A 49 -19.59 -2.53 -14.42
CA VAL A 49 -18.65 -2.79 -13.32
C VAL A 49 -19.34 -3.68 -12.29
N THR A 50 -18.77 -4.86 -12.08
CA THR A 50 -19.35 -5.87 -11.19
C THR A 50 -19.21 -5.48 -9.72
N ASP A 51 -18.07 -4.89 -9.34
CA ASP A 51 -17.81 -4.46 -7.95
C ASP A 51 -16.62 -3.48 -7.89
N VAL A 52 -16.58 -2.67 -6.81
CA VAL A 52 -15.44 -1.85 -6.43
C VAL A 52 -14.86 -2.39 -5.12
N ILE A 53 -13.66 -2.98 -5.16
CA ILE A 53 -13.00 -3.57 -3.99
C ILE A 53 -11.86 -2.67 -3.54
N PHE A 54 -12.03 -1.98 -2.41
CA PHE A 54 -11.02 -1.09 -1.85
C PHE A 54 -10.46 -1.62 -0.53
N GLY A 55 -9.14 -1.56 -0.41
CA GLY A 55 -8.45 -1.74 0.86
C GLY A 55 -8.58 -0.51 1.74
N CYS A 56 -8.90 -0.71 3.02
CA CYS A 56 -8.84 0.32 4.07
C CYS A 56 -8.60 -0.35 5.42
N ALA A 57 -7.61 0.10 6.15
CA ALA A 57 -7.22 -0.55 7.41
C ALA A 57 -7.95 0.03 8.63
N ASN A 58 -8.19 1.33 8.69
CA ASN A 58 -8.73 1.97 9.88
C ASN A 58 -10.22 1.71 10.07
N GLN A 59 -11.07 2.20 9.20
CA GLN A 59 -12.53 2.07 9.22
C GLN A 59 -13.23 2.61 10.49
N ALA A 60 -12.55 3.44 11.27
CA ALA A 60 -13.06 3.98 12.53
C ALA A 60 -13.66 5.40 12.40
N GLY A 61 -13.29 6.12 11.34
CA GLY A 61 -13.68 7.52 11.11
C GLY A 61 -14.53 7.71 9.86
N GLU A 62 -14.11 8.61 9.00
CA GLU A 62 -14.76 8.94 7.73
C GLU A 62 -14.72 7.78 6.71
N ASP A 63 -13.89 6.80 6.97
CA ASP A 63 -13.70 5.53 6.28
C ASP A 63 -14.63 4.41 6.76
N ASN A 64 -15.56 4.69 7.67
CA ASN A 64 -16.55 3.73 8.13
C ASN A 64 -17.64 3.46 7.08
N ARG A 65 -18.53 2.53 7.35
CA ARG A 65 -19.68 2.19 6.50
C ARG A 65 -19.33 1.86 5.05
N ASN A 66 -18.27 1.09 4.84
CA ASN A 66 -17.88 0.65 3.52
C ASN A 66 -17.39 1.82 2.63
N VAL A 67 -16.19 2.31 2.92
CA VAL A 67 -15.59 3.44 2.20
C VAL A 67 -15.46 3.18 0.69
N ALA A 68 -15.34 1.93 0.23
CA ALA A 68 -15.31 1.60 -1.18
C ALA A 68 -16.59 2.03 -1.89
N HIS A 69 -17.76 1.70 -1.34
CA HIS A 69 -19.04 2.08 -1.93
C HIS A 69 -19.32 3.57 -1.76
N MET A 70 -18.96 4.17 -0.62
CA MET A 70 -19.09 5.62 -0.44
C MET A 70 -18.25 6.39 -1.47
N ALA A 71 -17.00 5.99 -1.68
CA ALA A 71 -16.12 6.59 -2.68
C ALA A 71 -16.66 6.40 -4.12
N SER A 72 -17.27 5.25 -4.42
CA SER A 72 -17.90 4.97 -5.71
C SER A 72 -19.05 5.94 -6.01
N LEU A 73 -19.94 6.13 -5.05
CA LEU A 73 -21.06 7.09 -5.17
C LEU A 73 -20.56 8.53 -5.29
N LEU A 74 -19.58 8.94 -4.47
CA LEU A 74 -18.97 10.26 -4.51
C LEU A 74 -18.19 10.51 -5.82
N ALA A 75 -17.66 9.45 -6.42
CA ALA A 75 -17.03 9.51 -7.73
C ALA A 75 -18.02 9.70 -8.87
N GLY A 76 -19.30 9.35 -8.67
CA GLY A 76 -20.33 9.40 -9.70
C GLY A 76 -20.42 8.12 -10.52
N LEU A 77 -19.92 6.99 -10.01
CA LEU A 77 -20.24 5.66 -10.59
C LEU A 77 -21.76 5.42 -10.48
N PRO A 78 -22.35 4.63 -11.39
CA PRO A 78 -23.75 4.25 -11.31
C PRO A 78 -24.11 3.63 -9.94
N MET A 79 -25.28 3.95 -9.42
CA MET A 79 -25.73 3.49 -8.09
C MET A 79 -25.88 1.97 -8.00
N GLU A 80 -26.03 1.31 -9.12
CA GLU A 80 -26.14 -0.13 -9.27
C GLU A 80 -24.80 -0.84 -9.04
N VAL A 81 -23.67 -0.11 -9.13
CA VAL A 81 -22.34 -0.65 -8.90
C VAL A 81 -22.10 -0.80 -7.40
N PRO A 82 -22.00 -2.04 -6.89
CA PRO A 82 -21.73 -2.26 -5.48
C PRO A 82 -20.26 -1.93 -5.12
N GLY A 83 -19.96 -1.98 -3.83
CA GLY A 83 -18.59 -1.80 -3.36
C GLY A 83 -18.34 -2.60 -2.10
N ALA A 84 -17.13 -3.08 -1.91
CA ALA A 84 -16.69 -3.82 -0.73
C ALA A 84 -15.37 -3.28 -0.18
N THR A 85 -15.34 -3.01 1.13
CA THR A 85 -14.11 -2.62 1.81
C THR A 85 -13.44 -3.84 2.40
N LEU A 86 -12.17 -4.06 2.02
CA LEU A 86 -11.36 -5.19 2.47
C LEU A 86 -10.31 -4.71 3.47
N ASN A 87 -10.17 -5.43 4.57
CA ASN A 87 -9.15 -5.15 5.58
C ASN A 87 -8.20 -6.34 5.76
N ARG A 88 -6.99 -6.19 5.26
CA ARG A 88 -5.81 -6.99 5.59
C ARG A 88 -4.69 -6.06 6.06
N LEU A 89 -5.03 -5.05 6.87
CA LEU A 89 -4.11 -4.01 7.34
C LEU A 89 -3.27 -3.45 6.17
N CYS A 90 -1.94 -3.40 6.31
CA CYS A 90 -1.03 -2.88 5.28
C CYS A 90 -1.22 -3.52 3.89
N GLY A 91 -1.62 -4.80 3.84
CA GLY A 91 -1.79 -5.56 2.61
C GLY A 91 -3.14 -5.36 1.90
N SER A 92 -4.05 -4.55 2.46
CA SER A 92 -5.44 -4.44 2.00
C SER A 92 -5.56 -4.10 0.51
N GLY A 93 -4.81 -3.11 0.03
CA GLY A 93 -4.87 -2.70 -1.38
C GLY A 93 -4.34 -3.76 -2.35
N LEU A 94 -3.29 -4.50 -1.97
CA LEU A 94 -2.77 -5.58 -2.80
C LEU A 94 -3.72 -6.79 -2.82
N ASP A 95 -4.35 -7.07 -1.67
CA ASP A 95 -5.36 -8.13 -1.55
C ASP A 95 -6.64 -7.78 -2.35
N ALA A 96 -7.02 -6.51 -2.40
CA ALA A 96 -8.10 -6.04 -3.26
C ALA A 96 -7.83 -6.33 -4.74
N VAL A 97 -6.63 -6.03 -5.23
CA VAL A 97 -6.20 -6.33 -6.62
C VAL A 97 -6.23 -7.84 -6.89
N GLY A 98 -5.69 -8.64 -5.98
CA GLY A 98 -5.68 -10.08 -6.13
C GLY A 98 -7.07 -10.72 -6.03
N THR A 99 -7.95 -10.18 -5.20
CA THR A 99 -9.35 -10.64 -5.04
C THR A 99 -10.14 -10.34 -6.30
N ALA A 100 -10.04 -9.13 -6.86
CA ALA A 100 -10.65 -8.80 -8.14
C ALA A 100 -10.15 -9.70 -9.27
N ALA A 101 -8.84 -9.95 -9.34
CA ALA A 101 -8.28 -10.87 -10.33
C ALA A 101 -8.78 -12.31 -10.17
N ARG A 102 -9.01 -12.79 -8.96
CA ARG A 102 -9.58 -14.12 -8.69
C ARG A 102 -11.03 -14.22 -9.14
N ALA A 103 -11.84 -13.20 -8.87
CA ALA A 103 -13.23 -13.15 -9.33
C ALA A 103 -13.33 -13.22 -10.87
N ILE A 104 -12.49 -12.48 -11.59
CA ILE A 104 -12.41 -12.55 -13.05
C ILE A 104 -11.97 -13.95 -13.51
N LYS A 105 -10.92 -14.51 -12.91
CA LYS A 105 -10.43 -15.85 -13.28
C LYS A 105 -11.43 -16.96 -12.99
N ALA A 106 -12.25 -16.81 -11.97
CA ALA A 106 -13.35 -17.72 -11.62
C ALA A 106 -14.56 -17.59 -12.56
N GLY A 107 -14.63 -16.53 -13.36
CA GLY A 107 -15.78 -16.24 -14.23
C GLY A 107 -16.97 -15.61 -13.51
N GLU A 108 -16.78 -15.12 -12.27
CA GLU A 108 -17.81 -14.45 -11.47
C GLU A 108 -17.95 -12.97 -11.81
N ALA A 109 -16.92 -12.39 -12.44
CA ALA A 109 -16.86 -10.99 -12.84
C ALA A 109 -16.11 -10.84 -14.16
N THR A 110 -16.39 -9.75 -14.88
CA THR A 110 -15.69 -9.42 -16.14
C THR A 110 -15.02 -8.05 -16.12
N LEU A 111 -15.53 -7.12 -15.28
CA LEU A 111 -15.00 -5.77 -15.11
C LEU A 111 -15.07 -5.37 -13.63
N LEU A 112 -13.96 -5.01 -13.04
CA LEU A 112 -13.84 -4.66 -11.62
C LEU A 112 -12.93 -3.46 -11.44
N ILE A 113 -13.17 -2.70 -10.38
CA ILE A 113 -12.21 -1.72 -9.88
C ILE A 113 -11.65 -2.25 -8.56
N ALA A 114 -10.33 -2.27 -8.45
CA ALA A 114 -9.64 -2.60 -7.20
C ALA A 114 -8.70 -1.48 -6.78
N GLY A 115 -8.47 -1.32 -5.49
CA GLY A 115 -7.60 -0.26 -5.03
C GLY A 115 -7.56 -0.15 -3.52
N GLY A 116 -7.48 1.07 -3.04
CA GLY A 116 -7.58 1.35 -1.62
C GLY A 116 -7.31 2.80 -1.26
N VAL A 117 -7.68 3.14 -0.04
CA VAL A 117 -7.54 4.47 0.53
C VAL A 117 -7.16 4.39 1.99
N GLU A 118 -6.36 5.32 2.44
CA GLU A 118 -6.10 5.56 3.85
C GLU A 118 -5.85 7.04 4.07
N SER A 119 -6.49 7.63 5.07
CA SER A 119 -6.09 8.93 5.61
C SER A 119 -5.72 8.75 7.09
N MET A 120 -4.43 8.61 7.34
CA MET A 120 -3.93 8.44 8.69
C MET A 120 -3.94 9.77 9.45
N SER A 121 -3.91 10.91 8.76
CA SER A 121 -4.07 12.24 9.36
C SER A 121 -5.47 12.46 9.96
N ARG A 122 -6.49 11.79 9.42
CA ARG A 122 -7.89 11.95 9.84
C ARG A 122 -8.41 10.77 10.66
N ALA A 123 -7.52 9.88 11.05
CA ALA A 123 -7.85 8.78 11.95
C ALA A 123 -8.38 9.33 13.29
N PRO A 124 -9.59 8.95 13.74
CA PRO A 124 -10.21 9.55 14.89
C PRO A 124 -9.67 9.00 16.22
N PHE A 125 -9.93 9.73 17.29
CA PHE A 125 -9.90 9.16 18.63
C PHE A 125 -11.14 8.32 18.88
N VAL A 126 -10.99 7.19 19.58
CA VAL A 126 -12.09 6.29 19.95
C VAL A 126 -12.09 5.97 21.45
N MET A 127 -13.27 5.74 21.98
CA MET A 127 -13.51 5.40 23.37
C MET A 127 -14.30 4.10 23.48
N PRO A 128 -14.00 3.16 24.41
CA PRO A 128 -14.85 2.02 24.68
C PRO A 128 -16.15 2.45 25.36
N LYS A 129 -17.15 1.58 25.31
CA LYS A 129 -18.28 1.67 26.23
C LYS A 129 -17.81 1.42 27.67
N MET A 130 -18.45 2.07 28.65
CA MET A 130 -18.20 1.80 30.04
C MET A 130 -18.67 0.40 30.41
N ASP A 131 -17.85 -0.35 31.14
CA ASP A 131 -18.18 -1.69 31.60
C ASP A 131 -19.04 -1.65 32.89
N THR A 132 -18.99 -0.52 33.62
CA THR A 132 -19.71 -0.33 34.88
C THR A 132 -20.45 0.99 34.92
N ALA A 133 -21.60 1.03 35.58
CA ALA A 133 -22.32 2.27 35.87
C ALA A 133 -21.46 3.19 36.76
N PHE A 134 -21.59 4.51 36.52
CA PHE A 134 -20.88 5.54 37.28
C PHE A 134 -19.35 5.44 37.26
N SER A 135 -18.77 4.85 36.22
CA SER A 135 -17.31 4.83 36.03
C SER A 135 -16.75 6.25 36.05
N ARG A 136 -15.63 6.44 36.75
CA ARG A 136 -14.94 7.74 36.88
C ARG A 136 -13.75 7.91 35.93
N SER A 137 -13.48 6.91 35.10
CA SER A 137 -12.39 6.94 34.12
C SER A 137 -12.79 6.22 32.84
N ASN A 138 -12.26 6.67 31.71
CA ASN A 138 -12.38 6.00 30.41
C ASN A 138 -11.10 6.17 29.65
N ALA A 139 -10.75 5.18 28.84
CA ALA A 139 -9.60 5.24 27.96
C ALA A 139 -10.00 5.89 26.61
N VAL A 140 -9.14 6.75 26.10
CA VAL A 140 -9.22 7.30 24.74
C VAL A 140 -8.03 6.81 23.96
N TYR A 141 -8.27 6.27 22.76
CA TYR A 141 -7.23 5.73 21.90
C TYR A 141 -7.16 6.52 20.60
N ASP A 142 -5.94 6.88 20.19
CA ASP A 142 -5.64 7.35 18.85
C ASP A 142 -5.63 6.16 17.88
N THR A 143 -6.38 6.26 16.78
CA THR A 143 -6.48 5.18 15.79
C THR A 143 -5.54 5.37 14.60
N THR A 144 -4.69 6.38 14.61
CA THR A 144 -3.71 6.66 13.54
C THR A 144 -2.81 5.46 13.28
N ILE A 145 -2.26 4.88 14.35
CA ILE A 145 -1.39 3.70 14.30
C ILE A 145 -1.40 2.98 15.66
N GLY A 146 -1.16 1.69 15.65
CA GLY A 146 -0.98 0.94 16.88
C GLY A 146 -2.25 0.24 17.37
N TRP A 147 -2.13 -0.30 18.59
CA TRP A 147 -3.13 -1.12 19.22
C TRP A 147 -4.18 -0.30 19.97
N ARG A 148 -5.44 -0.71 19.85
CA ARG A 148 -6.58 -0.22 20.64
C ARG A 148 -7.48 -1.38 21.03
N PHE A 149 -8.20 -1.29 22.15
CA PHE A 149 -9.09 -2.34 22.65
C PHE A 149 -8.41 -3.71 22.73
N ILE A 150 -7.22 -3.75 23.35
CA ILE A 150 -6.35 -4.93 23.37
C ILE A 150 -7.07 -6.13 24.02
N ASN A 151 -7.19 -7.23 23.28
CA ASN A 151 -7.64 -8.51 23.82
C ASN A 151 -6.55 -9.10 24.72
N LYS A 152 -6.92 -9.46 25.98
CA LYS A 152 -5.99 -9.98 27.01
C LYS A 152 -5.30 -11.27 26.57
N LEU A 153 -6.04 -12.22 25.98
CA LEU A 153 -5.47 -13.49 25.48
C LEU A 153 -4.54 -13.27 24.30
N MET A 154 -4.86 -12.31 23.42
CA MET A 154 -3.96 -11.94 22.31
C MET A 154 -2.65 -11.39 22.85
N LYS A 155 -2.69 -10.48 23.82
CA LYS A 155 -1.51 -9.93 24.48
C LYS A 155 -0.66 -11.00 25.16
N GLU A 156 -1.30 -11.92 25.87
CA GLU A 156 -0.64 -13.00 26.60
C GLU A 156 0.06 -13.99 25.66
N LYS A 157 -0.63 -14.42 24.59
CA LYS A 157 -0.12 -15.48 23.69
C LYS A 157 0.85 -15.00 22.64
N TYR A 158 0.65 -13.80 22.08
CA TYR A 158 1.33 -13.34 20.88
C TYR A 158 2.01 -11.99 21.04
N GLY A 159 1.76 -11.29 22.16
CA GLY A 159 2.23 -9.93 22.35
C GLY A 159 1.38 -8.91 21.58
N VAL A 160 1.64 -7.64 21.86
CA VAL A 160 1.02 -6.49 21.20
C VAL A 160 2.09 -5.43 20.92
N ASP A 161 3.22 -5.89 20.42
CA ASP A 161 4.35 -5.01 20.08
C ASP A 161 3.87 -3.95 19.08
N SER A 162 4.31 -2.72 19.26
CA SER A 162 4.09 -1.66 18.28
C SER A 162 4.83 -1.98 16.98
N MET A 163 4.45 -1.35 15.88
CA MET A 163 5.11 -1.62 14.59
C MET A 163 6.62 -1.37 14.62
N PRO A 164 7.14 -0.27 15.23
CA PRO A 164 8.57 -0.11 15.39
C PRO A 164 9.23 -1.19 16.28
N GLU A 165 8.55 -1.67 17.32
CA GLU A 165 9.05 -2.78 18.14
C GLU A 165 9.19 -4.07 17.33
N THR A 166 8.21 -4.39 16.46
CA THR A 166 8.34 -5.56 15.57
C THR A 166 9.54 -5.43 14.61
N ALA A 167 9.87 -4.21 14.17
CA ALA A 167 11.05 -3.96 13.34
C ALA A 167 12.36 -4.14 14.13
N GLU A 168 12.42 -3.72 15.40
CA GLU A 168 13.56 -3.99 16.29
C GLU A 168 13.72 -5.50 16.57
N ASN A 169 12.60 -6.22 16.71
CA ASN A 169 12.66 -7.69 16.86
C ASN A 169 13.29 -8.33 15.62
N VAL A 170 12.90 -7.90 14.42
CA VAL A 170 13.49 -8.36 13.15
C VAL A 170 14.98 -7.98 13.09
N ALA A 171 15.32 -6.73 13.42
CA ALA A 171 16.72 -6.27 13.42
C ALA A 171 17.58 -7.13 14.35
N THR A 172 17.09 -7.45 15.54
CA THR A 172 17.79 -8.26 16.52
C THR A 172 17.96 -9.72 16.05
N GLU A 173 16.87 -10.36 15.63
CA GLU A 173 16.86 -11.78 15.26
C GLU A 173 17.64 -12.06 13.98
N PHE A 174 17.55 -11.19 12.99
CA PHE A 174 18.23 -11.32 11.70
C PHE A 174 19.55 -10.54 11.65
N LYS A 175 19.99 -9.96 12.77
CA LYS A 175 21.28 -9.23 12.90
C LYS A 175 21.43 -8.13 11.85
N ILE A 176 20.39 -7.28 11.71
CA ILE A 176 20.40 -6.17 10.77
C ILE A 176 20.94 -4.91 11.47
N GLU A 177 22.14 -4.53 11.10
CA GLU A 177 22.84 -3.40 11.70
C GLU A 177 22.22 -2.04 11.32
N ARG A 178 22.33 -1.05 12.19
CA ARG A 178 21.84 0.31 12.01
C ARG A 178 22.37 0.95 10.72
N GLU A 179 23.65 0.80 10.44
CA GLU A 179 24.25 1.38 9.24
C GLU A 179 23.68 0.80 7.94
N ALA A 180 23.39 -0.51 7.90
CA ALA A 180 22.75 -1.12 6.75
C ALA A 180 21.33 -0.55 6.54
N GLN A 181 20.57 -0.35 7.63
CA GLN A 181 19.25 0.26 7.60
C GLN A 181 19.31 1.70 7.07
N ASP A 182 20.25 2.50 7.53
CA ASP A 182 20.42 3.89 7.09
C ASP A 182 20.87 3.97 5.62
N ARG A 183 21.72 3.02 5.15
CA ARG A 183 22.07 2.93 3.71
C ARG A 183 20.85 2.60 2.84
N MET A 184 20.00 1.67 3.26
CA MET A 184 18.77 1.34 2.53
C MET A 184 17.82 2.54 2.50
N ALA A 185 17.66 3.24 3.63
CA ALA A 185 16.83 4.44 3.72
C ALA A 185 17.32 5.56 2.79
N LEU A 186 18.63 5.83 2.79
CA LEU A 186 19.23 6.81 1.87
C LEU A 186 18.99 6.40 0.41
N ALA A 187 19.22 5.14 0.06
CA ALA A 187 19.01 4.65 -1.30
C ALA A 187 17.54 4.81 -1.73
N SER A 188 16.57 4.51 -0.85
CA SER A 188 15.15 4.73 -1.12
C SER A 188 14.84 6.19 -1.42
N GLN A 189 15.35 7.13 -0.59
CA GLN A 189 15.16 8.57 -0.80
C GLN A 189 15.79 9.04 -2.12
N MET A 190 17.02 8.65 -2.40
CA MET A 190 17.72 9.03 -3.64
C MET A 190 16.97 8.53 -4.89
N LYS A 191 16.51 7.28 -4.88
CA LYS A 191 15.72 6.67 -5.97
C LYS A 191 14.40 7.41 -6.17
N ALA A 192 13.68 7.74 -5.09
CA ALA A 192 12.41 8.47 -5.18
C ALA A 192 12.59 9.88 -5.74
N VAL A 193 13.57 10.64 -5.24
CA VAL A 193 13.87 11.98 -5.74
C VAL A 193 14.29 11.95 -7.21
N ALA A 194 15.11 10.98 -7.61
CA ALA A 194 15.49 10.80 -9.01
C ALA A 194 14.30 10.46 -9.91
N ALA A 195 13.43 9.53 -9.48
CA ALA A 195 12.24 9.14 -10.21
C ALA A 195 11.23 10.30 -10.33
N GLN A 196 11.09 11.11 -9.30
CA GLN A 196 10.27 12.32 -9.28
C GLN A 196 10.78 13.36 -10.27
N LYS A 197 12.08 13.66 -10.24
CA LYS A 197 12.74 14.60 -11.19
C LYS A 197 12.65 14.11 -12.64
N ALA A 198 12.72 12.79 -12.87
CA ALA A 198 12.59 12.19 -14.20
C ALA A 198 11.12 12.08 -14.68
N GLY A 199 10.14 12.46 -13.89
CA GLY A 199 8.72 12.40 -14.25
C GLY A 199 8.13 10.99 -14.24
N HIS A 200 8.85 10.00 -13.70
CA HIS A 200 8.34 8.63 -13.65
C HIS A 200 7.11 8.51 -12.75
N LEU A 201 7.13 9.14 -11.57
CA LEU A 201 6.02 9.10 -10.62
C LEU A 201 4.81 9.92 -11.11
N ALA A 202 5.03 11.00 -11.87
CA ALA A 202 3.95 11.81 -12.43
C ALA A 202 3.02 11.03 -13.37
N ARG A 203 3.49 9.92 -13.96
CA ARG A 203 2.67 9.06 -14.84
C ARG A 203 1.55 8.32 -14.13
N GLU A 204 1.70 8.11 -12.83
CA GLU A 204 0.75 7.36 -12.00
C GLU A 204 -0.04 8.27 -11.04
N ILE A 205 0.25 9.57 -11.01
CA ILE A 205 -0.34 10.52 -10.08
C ILE A 205 -1.41 11.36 -10.77
N ILE A 206 -2.59 11.47 -10.15
CA ILE A 206 -3.61 12.47 -10.46
C ILE A 206 -3.57 13.57 -9.41
N ALA A 207 -3.54 14.83 -9.86
CA ALA A 207 -3.54 15.96 -8.97
C ALA A 207 -4.81 16.01 -8.10
N VAL A 208 -4.63 16.36 -6.83
CA VAL A 208 -5.70 16.61 -5.88
C VAL A 208 -5.90 18.13 -5.76
N THR A 209 -7.07 18.61 -6.15
CA THR A 209 -7.42 20.02 -6.04
C THR A 209 -8.18 20.26 -4.73
N ILE A 210 -7.62 21.09 -3.86
CA ILE A 210 -8.17 21.41 -2.53
C ILE A 210 -8.63 22.85 -2.51
N ALA A 211 -9.96 23.05 -2.40
CA ALA A 211 -10.52 24.39 -2.29
C ALA A 211 -10.02 25.09 -1.02
N GLN A 212 -9.60 26.34 -1.17
CA GLN A 212 -9.17 27.17 -0.07
C GLN A 212 -10.29 28.13 0.37
N LYS A 213 -10.33 28.48 1.65
CA LYS A 213 -11.29 29.48 2.16
C LYS A 213 -11.13 30.86 1.50
N LYS A 214 -9.91 31.19 1.08
CA LYS A 214 -9.55 32.44 0.38
C LYS A 214 -8.42 32.12 -0.61
N GLY A 215 -8.47 32.78 -1.78
CA GLY A 215 -7.46 32.61 -2.84
C GLY A 215 -7.75 31.41 -3.75
N ASP A 216 -6.75 31.03 -4.55
CA ASP A 216 -6.82 29.94 -5.49
C ASP A 216 -6.80 28.58 -4.78
N ALA A 217 -7.33 27.55 -5.44
CA ALA A 217 -7.28 26.20 -4.93
C ALA A 217 -5.82 25.70 -4.85
N LEU A 218 -5.49 24.97 -3.78
CA LEU A 218 -4.22 24.28 -3.68
C LEU A 218 -4.24 23.04 -4.58
N ILE A 219 -3.26 22.92 -5.46
CA ILE A 219 -3.07 21.74 -6.32
C ILE A 219 -1.92 20.93 -5.73
N VAL A 220 -2.20 19.68 -5.38
CA VAL A 220 -1.22 18.72 -4.86
C VAL A 220 -1.05 17.63 -5.93
N ASP A 221 0.08 17.61 -6.61
CA ASP A 221 0.37 16.75 -7.77
C ASP A 221 1.66 15.92 -7.60
N THR A 222 2.28 15.99 -6.45
CA THR A 222 3.58 15.40 -6.16
C THR A 222 3.58 14.75 -4.79
N ASP A 223 4.22 13.60 -4.64
CA ASP A 223 4.40 12.94 -3.34
C ASP A 223 5.16 13.87 -2.39
N GLU A 224 4.60 14.08 -1.20
CA GLU A 224 5.08 15.08 -0.24
C GLU A 224 6.20 14.54 0.67
N HIS A 225 6.35 13.22 0.76
CA HIS A 225 7.24 12.58 1.74
C HIS A 225 8.71 12.49 1.30
N PRO A 226 9.07 12.35 -0.02
CA PRO A 226 10.46 12.28 -0.46
C PRO A 226 11.25 13.52 -0.04
N ARG A 227 12.47 13.30 0.46
CA ARG A 227 13.34 14.37 0.94
C ARG A 227 14.81 14.08 0.69
N GLU A 228 15.59 15.11 0.46
CA GLU A 228 17.04 15.00 0.44
C GLU A 228 17.58 14.71 1.86
N THR A 229 18.49 13.75 1.96
CA THR A 229 19.14 13.35 3.20
C THR A 229 20.55 12.81 2.95
N SER A 230 21.28 12.47 3.99
CA SER A 230 22.62 11.87 3.92
C SER A 230 22.81 10.85 5.03
N LEU A 231 23.83 9.96 4.90
CA LEU A 231 24.17 9.02 5.96
C LEU A 231 24.52 9.74 7.28
N GLN A 232 25.19 10.89 7.20
CA GLN A 232 25.54 11.69 8.37
C GLN A 232 24.28 12.27 9.05
N ALA A 233 23.26 12.65 8.29
CA ALA A 233 22.00 13.12 8.84
C ALA A 233 21.21 11.97 9.48
N LEU A 234 21.14 10.82 8.82
CA LEU A 234 20.46 9.62 9.33
C LEU A 234 21.13 9.08 10.60
N ALA A 235 22.45 9.01 10.65
CA ALA A 235 23.21 8.55 11.81
C ALA A 235 22.95 9.36 13.08
N LYS A 236 22.59 10.65 12.97
CA LYS A 236 22.25 11.52 14.11
C LYS A 236 20.86 11.27 14.69
N LEU A 237 20.01 10.53 14.00
CA LEU A 237 18.65 10.26 14.48
C LEU A 237 18.68 9.28 15.63
N LYS A 238 17.92 9.60 16.67
CA LYS A 238 17.78 8.73 17.85
C LYS A 238 16.86 7.54 17.52
N PRO A 239 17.13 6.35 18.08
CA PRO A 239 16.19 5.24 18.05
C PRO A 239 14.84 5.65 18.66
N ILE A 240 13.73 5.10 18.10
CA ILE A 240 12.36 5.48 18.50
C ILE A 240 11.71 4.48 19.44
N VAL A 241 12.32 3.30 19.65
CA VAL A 241 11.76 2.22 20.49
C VAL A 241 12.51 2.12 21.81
N ARG A 242 13.82 1.95 21.77
CA ARG A 242 14.68 1.79 22.93
C ARG A 242 16.02 2.49 22.72
N PRO A 243 16.72 2.90 23.80
CA PRO A 243 17.96 3.71 23.66
C PRO A 243 19.06 3.05 22.83
N ASP A 244 19.18 1.72 22.89
CA ASP A 244 20.13 0.89 22.16
C ASP A 244 19.57 0.31 20.86
N GLY A 245 18.40 0.78 20.42
CA GLY A 245 17.72 0.32 19.21
C GLY A 245 18.35 0.83 17.92
N THR A 246 17.87 0.32 16.82
CA THR A 246 18.36 0.61 15.47
C THR A 246 17.33 1.32 14.58
N VAL A 247 16.03 1.19 14.91
CA VAL A 247 14.93 1.79 14.16
C VAL A 247 14.77 3.26 14.52
N THR A 248 14.74 4.11 13.50
CA THR A 248 14.60 5.57 13.64
C THR A 248 13.51 6.11 12.71
N ALA A 249 13.10 7.36 12.89
CA ALA A 249 12.22 8.05 11.96
C ALA A 249 12.81 8.21 10.53
N GLY A 250 14.10 7.98 10.35
CA GLY A 250 14.78 8.08 9.06
C GLY A 250 14.83 6.77 8.28
N ASN A 251 14.73 5.62 8.95
CA ASN A 251 14.78 4.29 8.35
C ASN A 251 13.48 3.48 8.51
N ALA A 252 12.39 4.18 8.81
CA ALA A 252 11.02 3.70 8.85
C ALA A 252 10.17 4.42 7.79
N SER A 253 9.10 3.79 7.31
CA SER A 253 8.09 4.45 6.48
C SER A 253 7.35 5.52 7.27
N GLY A 254 6.76 6.48 6.57
CA GLY A 254 5.94 7.53 7.18
C GLY A 254 4.53 7.08 7.49
N VAL A 255 3.83 7.92 8.25
CA VAL A 255 2.38 7.94 8.44
C VAL A 255 1.82 8.86 7.36
N ASN A 256 0.93 8.38 6.51
CA ASN A 256 0.59 9.05 5.26
C ASN A 256 -0.89 8.98 4.89
N ASP A 257 -1.28 9.85 3.97
CA ASP A 257 -2.61 9.91 3.35
C ASP A 257 -2.50 9.60 1.86
N GLY A 258 -3.43 8.83 1.30
CA GLY A 258 -3.43 8.55 -0.13
C GLY A 258 -4.48 7.55 -0.58
N ALA A 259 -4.72 7.51 -1.89
CA ALA A 259 -5.64 6.57 -2.53
C ALA A 259 -5.09 6.11 -3.88
N CYS A 260 -5.48 4.89 -4.28
CA CYS A 260 -5.08 4.28 -5.54
C CYS A 260 -6.24 3.45 -6.09
N ALA A 261 -6.43 3.45 -7.42
CA ALA A 261 -7.43 2.62 -8.09
C ALA A 261 -6.88 2.02 -9.40
N LEU A 262 -7.24 0.77 -9.65
CA LEU A 262 -6.88 0.00 -10.83
C LEU A 262 -8.15 -0.55 -11.47
N LEU A 263 -8.24 -0.51 -12.81
CA LEU A 263 -9.31 -1.09 -13.60
C LEU A 263 -8.88 -2.46 -14.11
N LEU A 264 -9.63 -3.49 -13.74
CA LEU A 264 -9.36 -4.86 -14.12
C LEU A 264 -10.48 -5.40 -15.02
N ALA A 265 -10.10 -6.11 -16.07
CA ALA A 265 -11.05 -6.77 -16.97
C ALA A 265 -10.55 -8.14 -17.46
N ASP A 266 -11.46 -8.97 -17.94
CA ASP A 266 -11.10 -10.08 -18.82
C ASP A 266 -10.79 -9.56 -20.24
N GLU A 267 -10.25 -10.41 -21.10
CA GLU A 267 -9.84 -10.03 -22.46
C GLU A 267 -10.99 -9.52 -23.32
N ALA A 268 -12.12 -10.21 -23.28
CA ALA A 268 -13.30 -9.89 -24.08
C ALA A 268 -13.93 -8.56 -23.64
N THR A 269 -14.03 -8.33 -22.34
CA THR A 269 -14.57 -7.09 -21.78
C THR A 269 -13.60 -5.92 -22.01
N ALA A 270 -12.29 -6.14 -21.92
CA ALA A 270 -11.29 -5.14 -22.27
C ALA A 270 -11.45 -4.70 -23.74
N ALA A 271 -11.52 -5.65 -24.67
CA ALA A 271 -11.72 -5.36 -26.09
C ALA A 271 -13.03 -4.63 -26.36
N LYS A 272 -14.16 -5.09 -25.78
CA LYS A 272 -15.48 -4.45 -25.91
C LYS A 272 -15.50 -3.00 -25.47
N ASN A 273 -14.79 -2.68 -24.40
CA ASN A 273 -14.73 -1.33 -23.82
C ASN A 273 -13.57 -0.48 -24.39
N GLY A 274 -12.80 -0.98 -25.37
CA GLY A 274 -11.66 -0.28 -25.94
C GLY A 274 -10.51 -0.06 -24.96
N LEU A 275 -10.40 -0.92 -23.95
CA LEU A 275 -9.33 -0.91 -22.97
C LEU A 275 -8.10 -1.65 -23.52
N THR A 276 -6.92 -1.14 -23.20
CA THR A 276 -5.66 -1.81 -23.53
C THR A 276 -5.11 -2.48 -22.28
N PRO A 277 -5.02 -3.82 -22.24
CA PRO A 277 -4.35 -4.54 -21.17
C PRO A 277 -2.90 -4.05 -20.99
N LYS A 278 -2.50 -3.74 -19.76
CA LYS A 278 -1.12 -3.32 -19.42
C LYS A 278 -0.36 -4.43 -18.74
N ALA A 279 -1.03 -5.17 -17.88
CA ALA A 279 -0.44 -6.30 -17.18
C ALA A 279 -1.48 -7.37 -16.86
N ARG A 280 -1.05 -8.62 -16.83
CA ARG A 280 -1.84 -9.76 -16.37
C ARG A 280 -1.50 -10.06 -14.91
N VAL A 281 -2.50 -10.31 -14.08
CA VAL A 281 -2.29 -10.84 -12.73
C VAL A 281 -2.00 -12.33 -12.82
N VAL A 282 -0.75 -12.74 -12.61
CA VAL A 282 -0.33 -14.14 -12.72
C VAL A 282 -0.83 -14.94 -11.51
N GLY A 283 -0.54 -14.47 -10.31
CA GLY A 283 -0.96 -15.12 -9.08
C GLY A 283 -0.75 -14.25 -7.85
N MET A 284 -1.41 -14.63 -6.74
CA MET A 284 -1.26 -14.01 -5.43
C MET A 284 -1.24 -15.07 -4.34
N ALA A 285 -0.40 -14.89 -3.34
CA ALA A 285 -0.35 -15.71 -2.13
C ALA A 285 -0.27 -14.84 -0.88
N ALA A 286 -0.90 -15.31 0.20
CA ALA A 286 -0.75 -14.76 1.54
C ALA A 286 -0.32 -15.87 2.49
N VAL A 287 0.40 -15.49 3.55
CA VAL A 287 0.91 -16.39 4.59
C VAL A 287 0.80 -15.73 5.96
N GLY A 288 0.72 -16.55 7.03
CA GLY A 288 0.90 -16.13 8.42
C GLY A 288 2.34 -16.33 8.87
N VAL A 289 2.80 -15.44 9.75
CA VAL A 289 4.09 -15.52 10.45
C VAL A 289 3.89 -15.12 11.91
N ALA A 290 4.90 -15.31 12.75
CA ALA A 290 4.84 -14.85 14.13
C ALA A 290 4.53 -13.34 14.21
N PRO A 291 3.51 -12.89 14.97
CA PRO A 291 3.12 -11.47 15.04
C PRO A 291 4.28 -10.53 15.40
N ARG A 292 5.16 -10.94 16.31
CA ARG A 292 6.34 -10.16 16.73
C ARG A 292 7.42 -10.03 15.65
N LEU A 293 7.35 -10.87 14.61
CA LEU A 293 8.25 -10.88 13.44
C LEU A 293 7.47 -10.63 12.15
N MET A 294 6.39 -9.85 12.22
CA MET A 294 5.50 -9.59 11.08
C MET A 294 6.26 -9.10 9.83
N GLY A 295 7.37 -8.39 10.03
CA GLY A 295 8.23 -7.88 8.95
C GLY A 295 8.77 -8.97 8.02
N MET A 296 8.83 -10.23 8.46
CA MET A 296 9.31 -11.36 7.66
C MET A 296 8.26 -11.95 6.72
N GLY A 297 6.98 -11.54 6.84
CA GLY A 297 5.88 -12.05 6.01
C GLY A 297 6.12 -12.05 4.49
N PRO A 298 6.79 -11.05 3.90
CA PRO A 298 7.07 -11.02 2.46
C PRO A 298 7.91 -12.19 1.95
N ALA A 299 8.86 -12.69 2.72
CA ALA A 299 9.75 -13.78 2.28
C ALA A 299 8.97 -15.07 2.00
N PRO A 300 8.24 -15.67 2.97
CA PRO A 300 7.45 -16.87 2.70
C PRO A 300 6.26 -16.62 1.76
N ALA A 301 5.68 -15.39 1.70
CA ALA A 301 4.65 -15.06 0.73
C ALA A 301 5.19 -15.08 -0.71
N THR A 302 6.39 -14.54 -0.91
CA THR A 302 7.11 -14.59 -2.20
C THR A 302 7.42 -16.02 -2.61
N GLN A 303 7.99 -16.83 -1.72
CA GLN A 303 8.27 -18.24 -2.00
C GLN A 303 6.99 -18.99 -2.40
N LYS A 304 5.89 -18.75 -1.70
CA LYS A 304 4.61 -19.39 -1.98
C LYS A 304 4.02 -18.97 -3.33
N VAL A 305 4.08 -17.68 -3.69
CA VAL A 305 3.54 -17.23 -4.98
C VAL A 305 4.42 -17.68 -6.14
N LEU A 306 5.72 -17.74 -5.98
CA LEU A 306 6.64 -18.30 -6.98
C LEU A 306 6.34 -19.78 -7.23
N ALA A 307 6.19 -20.59 -6.17
CA ALA A 307 5.79 -21.99 -6.28
C ALA A 307 4.42 -22.16 -6.98
N LEU A 308 3.45 -21.30 -6.64
CA LEU A 308 2.10 -21.32 -7.25
C LEU A 308 2.14 -21.01 -8.75
N THR A 309 3.03 -20.13 -9.19
CA THR A 309 3.10 -19.65 -10.57
C THR A 309 4.14 -20.36 -11.42
N GLY A 310 4.98 -21.20 -10.82
CA GLY A 310 6.08 -21.89 -11.50
C GLY A 310 7.24 -20.97 -11.90
N LEU A 311 7.28 -19.75 -11.32
CA LEU A 311 8.32 -18.76 -11.60
C LEU A 311 9.44 -18.84 -10.56
N THR A 312 10.60 -18.29 -10.93
CA THR A 312 11.77 -18.15 -10.05
C THR A 312 12.09 -16.67 -9.83
N LEU A 313 12.84 -16.36 -8.76
CA LEU A 313 13.31 -14.99 -8.48
C LEU A 313 14.19 -14.43 -9.62
N ALA A 314 14.91 -15.27 -10.33
CA ALA A 314 15.76 -14.87 -11.46
C ALA A 314 14.95 -14.37 -12.67
N GLN A 315 13.70 -14.78 -12.81
CA GLN A 315 12.81 -14.37 -13.90
C GLN A 315 12.10 -13.04 -13.65
N LEU A 316 12.23 -12.48 -12.43
CA LEU A 316 11.60 -11.21 -12.07
C LEU A 316 12.49 -10.05 -12.51
N ASP A 317 11.93 -9.13 -13.28
CA ASP A 317 12.59 -7.90 -13.75
C ASP A 317 12.37 -6.73 -12.80
N VAL A 318 11.25 -6.74 -12.07
CA VAL A 318 10.82 -5.69 -11.15
C VAL A 318 10.40 -6.31 -9.83
N ILE A 319 10.88 -5.74 -8.72
CA ILE A 319 10.47 -6.12 -7.36
C ILE A 319 10.04 -4.84 -6.64
N GLU A 320 8.77 -4.77 -6.28
CA GLU A 320 8.21 -3.73 -5.40
C GLU A 320 7.99 -4.35 -4.01
N LEU A 321 8.94 -4.15 -3.12
CA LEU A 321 8.88 -4.55 -1.71
C LEU A 321 8.48 -3.35 -0.88
N ASN A 322 7.36 -3.42 -0.16
CA ASN A 322 6.99 -2.34 0.74
C ASN A 322 8.00 -2.21 1.88
N GLU A 323 8.65 -1.07 1.97
CA GLU A 323 9.63 -0.73 3.00
C GLU A 323 8.91 -0.18 4.23
N ALA A 324 8.20 -1.02 4.99
CA ALA A 324 7.62 -0.57 6.25
C ALA A 324 8.73 -0.08 7.20
N PHE A 325 9.85 -0.81 7.23
CA PHE A 325 11.09 -0.49 7.93
C PHE A 325 12.29 -1.02 7.14
N ALA A 326 13.41 -0.32 7.18
CA ALA A 326 14.63 -0.78 6.51
C ALA A 326 15.13 -2.13 7.08
N ALA A 327 15.02 -2.33 8.40
CA ALA A 327 15.35 -3.61 9.05
C ALA A 327 14.57 -4.77 8.42
N GLN A 328 13.27 -4.58 8.24
CA GLN A 328 12.39 -5.57 7.61
C GLN A 328 12.74 -5.80 6.13
N GLY A 329 12.97 -4.73 5.38
CA GLY A 329 13.33 -4.82 3.96
C GLY A 329 14.60 -5.63 3.75
N LEU A 330 15.66 -5.32 4.48
CA LEU A 330 16.95 -6.02 4.43
C LEU A 330 16.84 -7.48 4.83
N ALA A 331 16.13 -7.77 5.92
CA ALA A 331 15.95 -9.15 6.38
C ALA A 331 15.21 -9.99 5.33
N VAL A 332 14.18 -9.44 4.68
CA VAL A 332 13.46 -10.11 3.59
C VAL A 332 14.35 -10.35 2.38
N LEU A 333 15.12 -9.35 1.93
CA LEU A 333 16.03 -9.50 0.79
C LEU A 333 17.05 -10.61 1.05
N ARG A 334 17.72 -10.59 2.21
CA ARG A 334 18.70 -11.60 2.62
C ARG A 334 18.08 -12.99 2.74
N GLN A 335 16.86 -13.11 3.28
CA GLN A 335 16.13 -14.39 3.38
C GLN A 335 15.76 -14.95 2.00
N LEU A 336 15.53 -14.09 1.00
CA LEU A 336 15.28 -14.49 -0.39
C LEU A 336 16.57 -14.73 -1.19
N GLY A 337 17.76 -14.51 -0.60
CA GLY A 337 19.04 -14.63 -1.29
C GLY A 337 19.34 -13.48 -2.25
N LEU A 338 18.70 -12.32 -2.05
CA LEU A 338 18.90 -11.11 -2.86
C LEU A 338 19.93 -10.18 -2.19
N PRO A 339 20.74 -9.46 -2.97
CA PRO A 339 21.63 -8.42 -2.45
C PRO A 339 20.84 -7.29 -1.77
N ASP A 340 21.40 -6.67 -0.74
CA ASP A 340 20.82 -5.48 -0.08
C ASP A 340 20.55 -4.32 -1.05
N ALA A 341 21.33 -4.22 -2.13
CA ALA A 341 21.26 -3.19 -3.17
C ALA A 341 20.84 -3.75 -4.54
N ASP A 342 19.97 -4.76 -4.58
CA ASP A 342 19.45 -5.31 -5.84
C ASP A 342 18.73 -4.20 -6.64
N GLU A 343 19.18 -3.93 -7.85
CA GLU A 343 18.67 -2.84 -8.70
C GLU A 343 17.21 -3.02 -9.11
N ARG A 344 16.71 -4.25 -9.11
CA ARG A 344 15.32 -4.58 -9.40
C ARG A 344 14.38 -4.11 -8.29
N VAL A 345 14.90 -3.92 -7.06
CA VAL A 345 14.11 -3.59 -5.88
C VAL A 345 13.89 -2.10 -5.78
N ASN A 346 12.60 -1.70 -5.79
CA ASN A 346 12.14 -0.34 -5.54
C ASN A 346 12.97 0.72 -6.30
N ALA A 347 13.18 0.52 -7.62
CA ALA A 347 14.07 1.40 -8.38
C ALA A 347 13.56 2.85 -8.50
N TRP A 348 12.28 3.10 -8.20
CA TRP A 348 11.70 4.45 -8.13
C TRP A 348 11.45 4.91 -6.68
N GLY A 349 12.13 4.27 -5.70
CA GLY A 349 11.94 4.49 -4.28
C GLY A 349 10.85 3.61 -3.67
N GLY A 350 10.98 3.31 -2.39
CA GLY A 350 10.01 2.52 -1.62
C GLY A 350 9.29 3.36 -0.57
N ALA A 351 8.60 2.70 0.37
CA ALA A 351 7.73 3.36 1.33
C ALA A 351 8.47 4.26 2.34
N ILE A 352 9.75 4.04 2.60
CA ILE A 352 10.57 4.94 3.43
C ILE A 352 10.60 6.33 2.80
N ALA A 353 10.69 6.40 1.47
CA ALA A 353 10.74 7.66 0.74
C ALA A 353 9.36 8.16 0.33
N LEU A 354 8.47 7.29 -0.18
CA LEU A 354 7.19 7.68 -0.76
C LEU A 354 6.07 7.77 0.29
N GLY A 355 6.21 7.05 1.41
CA GLY A 355 5.16 6.94 2.42
C GLY A 355 4.35 5.64 2.35
N HIS A 356 3.53 5.44 3.40
CA HIS A 356 2.79 4.18 3.59
C HIS A 356 1.34 4.40 4.07
N PRO A 357 0.46 5.00 3.25
CA PRO A 357 -0.98 4.99 3.53
C PRO A 357 -1.49 3.56 3.40
N LEU A 358 -1.80 2.91 4.53
CA LEU A 358 -1.93 1.45 4.68
C LEU A 358 -2.80 0.81 3.59
N GLY A 359 -4.06 1.23 3.48
CA GLY A 359 -5.03 0.67 2.54
C GLY A 359 -4.67 0.89 1.07
N ALA A 360 -3.98 1.99 0.74
CA ALA A 360 -3.60 2.34 -0.63
C ALA A 360 -2.27 1.71 -1.07
N SER A 361 -1.36 1.42 -0.13
CA SER A 361 0.03 1.07 -0.44
C SER A 361 0.16 -0.16 -1.35
N GLY A 362 -0.60 -1.22 -1.09
CA GLY A 362 -0.50 -2.43 -1.91
C GLY A 362 -0.96 -2.21 -3.36
N ALA A 363 -1.98 -1.40 -3.57
CA ALA A 363 -2.44 -1.00 -4.89
C ALA A 363 -1.40 -0.10 -5.60
N ARG A 364 -0.71 0.79 -4.86
CA ARG A 364 0.39 1.59 -5.38
C ARG A 364 1.56 0.70 -5.82
N LEU A 365 1.94 -0.33 -5.05
CA LEU A 365 2.99 -1.27 -5.48
C LEU A 365 2.66 -1.86 -6.86
N ALA A 366 1.43 -2.31 -7.08
CA ALA A 366 1.00 -2.86 -8.37
C ALA A 366 1.06 -1.80 -9.48
N THR A 367 0.60 -0.58 -9.21
CA THR A 367 0.62 0.54 -10.16
C THR A 367 2.04 0.90 -10.57
N THR A 368 2.95 1.07 -9.61
CA THR A 368 4.36 1.38 -9.86
C THR A 368 5.05 0.23 -10.60
N ALA A 369 4.79 -1.02 -10.21
CA ALA A 369 5.37 -2.20 -10.86
C ALA A 369 4.99 -2.28 -12.36
N ILE A 370 3.73 -2.02 -12.70
CA ILE A 370 3.27 -1.97 -14.10
C ILE A 370 4.02 -0.88 -14.87
N ASN A 371 4.07 0.33 -14.33
CA ASN A 371 4.75 1.45 -14.99
C ASN A 371 6.24 1.18 -15.19
N ARG A 372 6.90 0.54 -14.22
CA ARG A 372 8.30 0.12 -14.34
C ARG A 372 8.50 -0.95 -15.39
N LEU A 373 7.65 -1.98 -15.45
CA LEU A 373 7.72 -3.01 -16.49
C LEU A 373 7.64 -2.40 -17.89
N HIS A 374 6.72 -1.44 -18.09
CA HIS A 374 6.62 -0.74 -19.38
C HIS A 374 7.81 0.19 -19.66
N ALA A 375 8.36 0.85 -18.65
CA ALA A 375 9.51 1.73 -18.82
C ALA A 375 10.81 0.98 -19.13
N THR A 376 10.98 -0.24 -18.61
CA THR A 376 12.21 -1.04 -18.76
C THR A 376 12.10 -2.13 -19.82
N GLY A 377 10.90 -2.40 -20.33
CA GLY A 377 10.67 -3.55 -21.21
C GLY A 377 10.64 -4.90 -20.48
N GLY A 378 10.71 -4.89 -19.15
CA GLY A 378 10.66 -6.10 -18.31
C GLY A 378 9.36 -6.88 -18.48
N ARG A 379 9.37 -8.17 -18.13
CA ARG A 379 8.22 -9.06 -18.27
C ARG A 379 7.48 -9.31 -16.97
N TYR A 380 8.18 -9.68 -15.91
CA TYR A 380 7.56 -10.07 -14.64
C TYR A 380 7.89 -9.11 -13.51
N ALA A 381 6.88 -8.80 -12.70
CA ALA A 381 7.05 -8.03 -11.49
C ALA A 381 6.49 -8.77 -10.27
N LEU A 382 7.19 -8.65 -9.14
CA LEU A 382 6.73 -9.05 -7.83
C LEU A 382 6.33 -7.80 -7.04
N CYS A 383 5.12 -7.80 -6.47
CA CYS A 383 4.69 -6.87 -5.43
C CYS A 383 4.54 -7.64 -4.13
N THR A 384 5.24 -7.25 -3.07
CA THR A 384 5.16 -7.96 -1.78
C THR A 384 5.27 -7.01 -0.60
N MET A 385 4.61 -7.37 0.50
CA MET A 385 4.60 -6.54 1.71
C MET A 385 4.30 -7.34 2.97
N CYS A 386 4.85 -6.85 4.08
CA CYS A 386 4.52 -7.31 5.42
C CYS A 386 3.17 -6.72 5.88
N ILE A 387 2.57 -7.37 6.84
CA ILE A 387 1.25 -7.02 7.35
C ILE A 387 1.27 -7.16 8.87
N GLY A 388 0.81 -6.16 9.55
CA GLY A 388 0.66 -6.19 11.01
C GLY A 388 -0.06 -7.44 11.51
N VAL A 389 0.14 -7.80 12.77
CA VAL A 389 -0.40 -9.01 13.40
C VAL A 389 0.16 -10.32 12.77
N GLY A 390 1.24 -10.23 11.98
CA GLY A 390 1.99 -11.41 11.53
C GLY A 390 1.46 -12.05 10.25
N GLN A 391 1.42 -11.29 9.15
CA GLN A 391 1.13 -11.84 7.83
C GLN A 391 2.08 -11.26 6.77
N GLY A 392 2.09 -11.89 5.60
CA GLY A 392 2.69 -11.37 4.38
C GLY A 392 1.83 -11.67 3.17
N ILE A 393 1.94 -10.84 2.13
CA ILE A 393 1.25 -11.01 0.86
C ILE A 393 2.21 -10.74 -0.29
N ALA A 394 2.06 -11.51 -1.37
CA ALA A 394 2.84 -11.36 -2.59
C ALA A 394 1.96 -11.60 -3.81
N LEU A 395 2.12 -10.76 -4.84
CA LEU A 395 1.40 -10.81 -6.11
C LEU A 395 2.39 -10.69 -7.25
N ILE A 396 2.21 -11.52 -8.30
CA ILE A 396 3.01 -11.47 -9.52
C ILE A 396 2.19 -10.91 -10.67
N LEU A 397 2.79 -9.95 -11.36
CA LEU A 397 2.28 -9.33 -12.56
C LEU A 397 3.17 -9.72 -13.76
N GLU A 398 2.55 -9.86 -14.93
CA GLU A 398 3.23 -10.03 -16.21
C GLU A 398 2.81 -8.90 -17.15
N ARG A 399 3.77 -8.17 -17.72
CA ARG A 399 3.51 -7.18 -18.76
C ARG A 399 2.96 -7.87 -20.02
N VAL A 400 1.95 -7.27 -20.62
CA VAL A 400 1.34 -7.71 -21.88
C VAL A 400 1.41 -6.62 -22.93
#